data_25da78c45c96587efa2c55703d978050
#
_entry.id   25da78c45c96587efa2c55703d978050
#
_cell.length_a   1.000
_cell.length_b   1.000
_cell.length_c   1.000
_cell.angle_alpha   90.00
_cell.angle_beta   90.00
_cell.angle_gamma   90.00
#
_symmetry.space_group_name_H-M   'P 1'
#
loop_
_entity.id
_entity.type
_entity.pdbx_description
1 polymer ?
#
loop_
_entity_poly.entity_id
_entity_poly.type
_entity_poly.pdbx_seq_one_letter_code
_entity_poly.pdbx_strand_id
1 'polypeptide(L)'
;MRLTTLLGILAGASTLWIAPARAADEIVVGFATAASGFMQAYDKPAQDAALIRIDEINKAGGLLGKKLKPVFADTKTDQAEGAKAGLAVLDQGADLVIVSCDYDFGAPAALQAHAAGKVSFFLCAESIKAGIPGVGPFSFSASVLAPVQGATMSEWAYTKKNARSFYRLLDSWTVYNKGICDGFDWMLPRLKEAKLVGSDTFKNDDASIASQITRIKSLPKEPDAIMLCTMMPGAVSAIKQIRAAGIKSMILNGSGVDGSYWMNAVPDLSNFYVPVQGSVYGDDPNAKVNEFNKKYKEVTGGDPSSQYVYPGYVLIDVWAKAVERAKSTDAAAVVAELEKMNNEPTLFGPRTFTKDIHHQNQGRYLIVDTEAGKPKVIDQWTISEKIPLDYLVSK
;
A
#
# COMPACT_ATOMS: atom_id res chain seq x y z
N MET A 1 -33.87 -12.11 92.65
CA MET A 1 -33.52 -12.95 91.48
C MET A 1 -34.24 -12.42 90.29
N ARG A 2 -33.54 -11.68 89.41
CA ARG A 2 -34.06 -11.25 88.07
C ARG A 2 -32.99 -11.57 87.08
N LEU A 3 -33.30 -12.49 86.14
CA LEU A 3 -32.52 -12.86 84.96
C LEU A 3 -32.71 -11.77 83.91
N THR A 4 -31.64 -11.21 83.44
CA THR A 4 -31.60 -10.27 82.27
C THR A 4 -31.00 -11.03 81.08
N THR A 5 -31.79 -11.24 80.08
CA THR A 5 -31.40 -11.85 78.80
C THR A 5 -30.84 -10.79 77.87
N LEU A 6 -29.57 -10.93 77.44
CA LEU A 6 -28.97 -10.09 76.40
C LEU A 6 -29.28 -10.74 75.02
N LEU A 7 -29.97 -9.98 74.17
CA LEU A 7 -30.07 -10.30 72.73
C LEU A 7 -28.89 -9.68 71.99
N GLY A 8 -28.05 -10.55 71.40
CA GLY A 8 -26.96 -10.10 70.48
C GLY A 8 -27.50 -9.92 69.08
N ILE A 9 -27.39 -8.76 68.50
CA ILE A 9 -27.69 -8.46 67.10
C ILE A 9 -26.41 -8.74 66.28
N LEU A 10 -26.42 -9.79 65.47
CA LEU A 10 -25.40 -9.99 64.42
C LEU A 10 -25.72 -9.08 63.22
N ALA A 11 -24.93 -8.04 63.04
CA ALA A 11 -24.94 -7.25 61.80
C ALA A 11 -24.09 -7.97 60.74
N GLY A 12 -24.75 -8.59 59.76
CA GLY A 12 -24.12 -9.19 58.59
C GLY A 12 -23.62 -8.07 57.64
N ALA A 13 -22.30 -7.86 57.59
CA ALA A 13 -21.71 -7.02 56.58
C ALA A 13 -21.66 -7.74 55.23
N SER A 14 -22.60 -7.40 54.33
CA SER A 14 -22.55 -7.82 52.93
C SER A 14 -21.46 -7.06 52.20
N THR A 15 -20.28 -7.66 52.02
CA THR A 15 -19.23 -7.13 51.14
C THR A 15 -19.69 -7.28 49.73
N LEU A 16 -20.15 -6.20 49.10
CA LEU A 16 -20.29 -6.07 47.66
C LEU A 16 -18.89 -6.22 47.02
N TRP A 17 -18.62 -7.37 46.43
CA TRP A 17 -17.52 -7.56 45.52
C TRP A 17 -17.80 -6.72 44.29
N ILE A 18 -17.23 -5.50 44.21
CA ILE A 18 -17.11 -4.75 42.98
C ILE A 18 -16.06 -5.49 42.18
N ALA A 19 -16.47 -6.36 41.25
CA ALA A 19 -15.58 -6.88 40.23
C ALA A 19 -14.93 -5.67 39.55
N PRO A 20 -13.59 -5.65 39.36
CA PRO A 20 -12.97 -4.59 38.62
C PRO A 20 -13.63 -4.53 37.26
N ALA A 21 -14.22 -3.38 36.93
CA ALA A 21 -14.72 -3.11 35.59
C ALA A 21 -13.55 -3.40 34.64
N ARG A 22 -13.67 -4.45 33.86
CA ARG A 22 -12.71 -4.85 32.87
C ARG A 22 -12.58 -3.68 31.91
N ALA A 23 -11.43 -3.01 31.98
CA ALA A 23 -11.03 -2.03 30.97
C ALA A 23 -10.88 -2.78 29.66
N ALA A 24 -11.96 -2.95 28.92
CA ALA A 24 -12.01 -3.65 27.65
C ALA A 24 -13.11 -3.09 26.78
N ASP A 25 -13.10 -1.78 26.63
CA ASP A 25 -13.95 -1.12 25.66
C ASP A 25 -13.12 -0.52 24.53
N GLU A 26 -11.92 -1.07 24.29
CA GLU A 26 -11.05 -0.67 23.21
C GLU A 26 -10.78 -1.88 22.28
N ILE A 27 -10.72 -1.62 20.99
CA ILE A 27 -10.21 -2.52 19.96
C ILE A 27 -8.82 -2.01 19.58
N VAL A 28 -7.78 -2.81 19.77
CA VAL A 28 -6.40 -2.39 19.57
C VAL A 28 -6.00 -2.58 18.10
N VAL A 29 -5.49 -1.50 17.49
CA VAL A 29 -4.96 -1.50 16.12
C VAL A 29 -3.45 -1.32 16.20
N GLY A 30 -2.70 -2.38 15.93
CA GLY A 30 -1.24 -2.39 15.99
C GLY A 30 -0.63 -1.93 14.68
N PHE A 31 0.30 -0.98 14.73
CA PHE A 31 1.08 -0.50 13.59
C PHE A 31 2.52 -0.97 13.76
N ALA A 32 2.90 -2.02 13.03
CA ALA A 32 4.28 -2.48 12.87
C ALA A 32 4.80 -1.92 11.53
N THR A 33 5.19 -0.65 11.53
CA THR A 33 5.48 0.15 10.34
C THR A 33 6.80 0.90 10.48
N ALA A 34 7.37 1.38 9.39
CA ALA A 34 8.63 2.11 9.42
C ALA A 34 8.43 3.56 9.89
N ALA A 35 8.83 3.86 11.11
CA ALA A 35 8.97 5.22 11.61
C ALA A 35 10.36 5.81 11.30
N SER A 36 11.30 4.98 10.82
CA SER A 36 12.65 5.35 10.41
C SER A 36 13.14 4.54 9.21
N GLY A 37 14.21 5.03 8.56
CA GLY A 37 14.71 4.45 7.31
C GLY A 37 13.92 4.91 6.08
N PHE A 38 14.29 4.39 4.89
CA PHE A 38 13.70 4.87 3.64
C PHE A 38 12.21 4.54 3.48
N MET A 39 11.73 3.42 4.06
CA MET A 39 10.32 3.05 4.00
C MET A 39 9.41 4.04 4.74
N GLN A 40 9.94 4.87 5.64
CA GLN A 40 9.18 5.94 6.29
C GLN A 40 8.47 6.85 5.27
N ALA A 41 9.10 7.11 4.11
CA ALA A 41 8.49 7.94 3.06
C ALA A 41 7.19 7.36 2.48
N TYR A 42 7.02 6.05 2.56
CA TYR A 42 5.82 5.32 2.13
C TYR A 42 4.84 5.07 3.29
N ASP A 43 5.38 4.61 4.41
CA ASP A 43 4.58 4.18 5.55
C ASP A 43 3.93 5.35 6.28
N LYS A 44 4.67 6.44 6.50
CA LYS A 44 4.16 7.60 7.29
C LYS A 44 2.90 8.22 6.69
N PRO A 45 2.84 8.57 5.39
CA PRO A 45 1.62 9.16 4.83
C PRO A 45 0.43 8.20 4.84
N ALA A 46 0.66 6.90 4.59
CA ALA A 46 -0.37 5.89 4.64
C ALA A 46 -0.87 5.64 6.08
N GLN A 47 0.04 5.63 7.06
CA GLN A 47 -0.30 5.52 8.49
C GLN A 47 -1.11 6.73 8.97
N ASP A 48 -0.72 7.95 8.59
CA ASP A 48 -1.47 9.15 8.95
C ASP A 48 -2.90 9.10 8.42
N ALA A 49 -3.07 8.62 7.19
CA ALA A 49 -4.39 8.44 6.59
C ALA A 49 -5.23 7.37 7.32
N ALA A 50 -4.61 6.26 7.75
CA ALA A 50 -5.25 5.26 8.59
C ALA A 50 -5.69 5.84 9.94
N LEU A 51 -4.86 6.67 10.57
CA LEU A 51 -5.18 7.34 11.82
C LEU A 51 -6.33 8.35 11.67
N ILE A 52 -6.43 9.05 10.54
CA ILE A 52 -7.58 9.90 10.22
C ILE A 52 -8.87 9.06 10.21
N ARG A 53 -8.85 7.87 9.58
CA ARG A 53 -10.04 7.01 9.55
C ARG A 53 -10.39 6.45 10.92
N ILE A 54 -9.40 6.06 11.72
CA ILE A 54 -9.60 5.63 13.12
C ILE A 54 -10.27 6.75 13.94
N ASP A 55 -9.79 7.98 13.81
CA ASP A 55 -10.37 9.14 14.51
C ASP A 55 -11.84 9.39 14.10
N GLU A 56 -12.16 9.29 12.79
CA GLU A 56 -13.54 9.39 12.30
C GLU A 56 -14.45 8.34 12.91
N ILE A 57 -14.03 7.07 12.93
CA ILE A 57 -14.78 5.96 13.53
C ILE A 57 -14.97 6.24 15.03
N ASN A 58 -13.94 6.68 15.71
CA ASN A 58 -13.99 7.00 17.12
C ASN A 58 -14.95 8.16 17.46
N LYS A 59 -14.96 9.19 16.63
CA LYS A 59 -15.90 10.33 16.74
C LYS A 59 -17.35 9.92 16.46
N ALA A 60 -17.54 8.94 15.57
CA ALA A 60 -18.86 8.39 15.25
C ALA A 60 -19.42 7.42 16.32
N GLY A 61 -18.69 7.16 17.42
CA GLY A 61 -19.13 6.26 18.49
C GLY A 61 -18.29 5.00 18.65
N GLY A 62 -17.27 4.83 17.81
CA GLY A 62 -16.38 3.66 17.81
C GLY A 62 -16.88 2.52 16.94
N LEU A 63 -16.24 1.37 17.02
CA LEU A 63 -16.56 0.14 16.30
C LEU A 63 -17.13 -0.89 17.27
N LEU A 64 -18.31 -1.40 17.01
CA LEU A 64 -19.08 -2.23 17.96
C LEU A 64 -19.26 -1.59 19.35
N GLY A 65 -19.37 -0.23 19.40
CA GLY A 65 -19.46 0.53 20.66
C GLY A 65 -18.13 0.70 21.40
N LYS A 66 -17.00 0.28 20.81
CA LYS A 66 -15.66 0.36 21.40
C LYS A 66 -14.78 1.36 20.64
N LYS A 67 -13.89 2.04 21.33
CA LYS A 67 -12.91 2.92 20.69
C LYS A 67 -11.79 2.10 20.02
N LEU A 68 -11.35 2.53 18.85
CA LEU A 68 -10.13 2.03 18.23
C LEU A 68 -8.92 2.69 18.87
N LYS A 69 -7.99 1.91 19.38
CA LYS A 69 -6.76 2.37 20.02
C LYS A 69 -5.54 1.99 19.21
N PRO A 70 -4.87 2.94 18.56
CA PRO A 70 -3.62 2.66 17.88
C PRO A 70 -2.47 2.43 18.85
N VAL A 71 -1.63 1.42 18.55
CA VAL A 71 -0.35 1.16 19.21
C VAL A 71 0.72 0.97 18.14
N PHE A 72 1.99 1.32 18.42
CA PHE A 72 3.02 1.45 17.42
C PHE A 72 4.29 0.71 17.79
N ALA A 73 4.97 0.16 16.76
CA ALA A 73 6.33 -0.35 16.86
C ALA A 73 7.07 -0.06 15.55
N ASP A 74 8.28 0.52 15.65
CA ASP A 74 9.11 0.87 14.50
C ASP A 74 9.83 -0.36 13.93
N THR A 75 9.61 -0.66 12.65
CA THR A 75 10.33 -1.71 11.91
C THR A 75 11.72 -1.28 11.48
N LYS A 76 12.07 0.00 11.58
CA LYS A 76 13.36 0.59 11.18
C LYS A 76 13.77 0.29 9.73
N THR A 77 12.81 -0.08 8.89
CA THR A 77 13.07 -0.54 7.52
C THR A 77 13.99 -1.78 7.48
N ASP A 78 13.86 -2.66 8.47
CA ASP A 78 14.67 -3.87 8.63
C ASP A 78 13.77 -5.08 8.85
N GLN A 79 14.08 -6.22 8.23
CA GLN A 79 13.23 -7.42 8.29
C GLN A 79 13.22 -8.05 9.70
N ALA A 80 14.36 -8.07 10.39
CA ALA A 80 14.44 -8.64 11.74
C ALA A 80 13.74 -7.74 12.76
N GLU A 81 13.89 -6.43 12.65
CA GLU A 81 13.15 -5.46 13.46
C GLU A 81 11.66 -5.49 13.11
N GLY A 82 11.28 -5.74 11.85
CA GLY A 82 9.91 -5.94 11.42
C GLY A 82 9.22 -7.09 12.15
N ALA A 83 9.88 -8.24 12.28
CA ALA A 83 9.35 -9.37 13.07
C ALA A 83 9.16 -9.00 14.54
N LYS A 84 10.14 -8.30 15.16
CA LYS A 84 10.04 -7.82 16.55
C LYS A 84 8.91 -6.80 16.71
N ALA A 85 8.74 -5.88 15.76
CA ALA A 85 7.67 -4.91 15.78
C ALA A 85 6.28 -5.58 15.71
N GLY A 86 6.14 -6.62 14.88
CA GLY A 86 4.93 -7.44 14.83
C GLY A 86 4.59 -8.08 16.17
N LEU A 87 5.57 -8.70 16.84
CA LEU A 87 5.38 -9.26 18.18
C LEU A 87 5.04 -8.17 19.20
N ALA A 88 5.73 -7.03 19.17
CA ALA A 88 5.53 -5.95 20.12
C ALA A 88 4.10 -5.36 20.10
N VAL A 89 3.47 -5.25 18.91
CA VAL A 89 2.08 -4.80 18.83
C VAL A 89 1.09 -5.89 19.23
N LEU A 90 1.41 -7.17 18.97
CA LEU A 90 0.62 -8.31 19.43
C LEU A 90 0.63 -8.42 20.96
N ASP A 91 1.77 -8.23 21.61
CA ASP A 91 1.90 -8.20 23.07
C ASP A 91 1.09 -7.05 23.72
N GLN A 92 0.84 -5.97 22.97
CA GLN A 92 -0.05 -4.89 23.36
C GLN A 92 -1.54 -5.19 23.08
N GLY A 93 -1.84 -6.40 22.64
CA GLY A 93 -3.22 -6.90 22.43
C GLY A 93 -3.83 -6.52 21.09
N ALA A 94 -3.05 -6.32 20.03
CA ALA A 94 -3.56 -5.94 18.71
C ALA A 94 -4.60 -6.94 18.19
N ASP A 95 -5.78 -6.45 17.82
CA ASP A 95 -6.86 -7.17 17.14
C ASP A 95 -6.67 -7.13 15.62
N LEU A 96 -6.08 -6.05 15.11
CA LEU A 96 -5.64 -5.85 13.73
C LEU A 96 -4.16 -5.47 13.76
N VAL A 97 -3.35 -6.05 12.86
CA VAL A 97 -1.95 -5.66 12.69
C VAL A 97 -1.77 -5.00 11.32
N ILE A 98 -1.39 -3.73 11.32
CA ILE A 98 -1.06 -2.98 10.12
C ILE A 98 0.45 -3.02 9.95
N VAL A 99 0.91 -3.39 8.75
CA VAL A 99 2.32 -3.61 8.47
C VAL A 99 2.81 -2.70 7.33
N SER A 100 4.13 -2.60 7.19
CA SER A 100 4.80 -1.71 6.23
C SER A 100 4.26 -1.86 4.79
N CYS A 101 4.38 -0.79 4.02
CA CYS A 101 3.87 -0.66 2.65
C CYS A 101 4.46 -1.69 1.67
N ASP A 102 5.70 -2.08 1.80
CA ASP A 102 6.32 -3.05 0.90
C ASP A 102 6.31 -4.47 1.51
N TYR A 103 6.13 -5.49 0.65
CA TYR A 103 6.10 -6.88 1.09
C TYR A 103 7.40 -7.30 1.77
N ASP A 104 8.54 -6.97 1.20
CA ASP A 104 9.84 -7.42 1.70
C ASP A 104 10.12 -6.90 3.12
N PHE A 105 9.54 -5.76 3.50
CA PHE A 105 9.68 -5.14 4.83
C PHE A 105 8.48 -5.36 5.76
N GLY A 106 7.28 -5.58 5.22
CA GLY A 106 6.07 -5.80 6.01
C GLY A 106 5.79 -7.27 6.32
N ALA A 107 6.23 -8.21 5.46
CA ALA A 107 5.96 -9.63 5.62
C ALA A 107 6.44 -10.22 6.96
N PRO A 108 7.61 -9.85 7.52
CA PRO A 108 8.03 -10.37 8.82
C PRO A 108 7.02 -10.10 9.93
N ALA A 109 6.43 -8.89 9.99
CA ALA A 109 5.38 -8.57 10.97
C ALA A 109 4.05 -9.24 10.64
N ALA A 110 3.68 -9.31 9.35
CA ALA A 110 2.45 -9.98 8.90
C ALA A 110 2.46 -11.48 9.22
N LEU A 111 3.60 -12.15 9.12
CA LEU A 111 3.76 -13.55 9.50
C LEU A 111 3.58 -13.76 11.01
N GLN A 112 4.02 -12.83 11.86
CA GLN A 112 3.75 -12.88 13.30
C GLN A 112 2.23 -12.74 13.57
N ALA A 113 1.57 -11.81 12.89
CA ALA A 113 0.11 -11.65 12.99
C ALA A 113 -0.61 -12.93 12.55
N HIS A 114 -0.21 -13.53 11.44
CA HIS A 114 -0.77 -14.78 10.94
C HIS A 114 -0.60 -15.93 11.95
N ALA A 115 0.60 -16.08 12.51
CA ALA A 115 0.90 -17.10 13.53
C ALA A 115 0.07 -16.90 14.81
N ALA A 116 -0.27 -15.65 15.15
CA ALA A 116 -1.13 -15.30 16.28
C ALA A 116 -2.65 -15.39 15.94
N GLY A 117 -3.02 -15.82 14.73
CA GLY A 117 -4.42 -15.88 14.30
C GLY A 117 -5.07 -14.50 14.19
N LYS A 118 -4.32 -13.47 13.82
CA LYS A 118 -4.80 -12.09 13.67
C LYS A 118 -4.83 -11.67 12.22
N VAL A 119 -5.80 -10.82 11.85
CA VAL A 119 -5.83 -10.17 10.53
C VAL A 119 -4.66 -9.20 10.43
N SER A 120 -3.97 -9.22 9.30
CA SER A 120 -3.00 -8.19 8.93
C SER A 120 -3.40 -7.46 7.66
N PHE A 121 -3.13 -6.16 7.62
CA PHE A 121 -3.19 -5.36 6.41
C PHE A 121 -1.86 -4.68 6.15
N PHE A 122 -1.36 -4.82 4.94
CA PHE A 122 -0.29 -3.98 4.46
C PHE A 122 -0.81 -2.57 4.18
N LEU A 123 -0.07 -1.55 4.61
CA LEU A 123 -0.46 -0.15 4.39
C LEU A 123 -0.74 0.15 2.91
N CYS A 124 0.10 -0.40 2.00
CA CYS A 124 -0.06 -0.15 0.58
C CYS A 124 0.61 -1.18 -0.34
N ALA A 125 1.00 -2.38 0.14
CA ALA A 125 1.73 -3.34 -0.67
C ALA A 125 0.97 -3.74 -1.95
N GLU A 126 1.72 -3.84 -3.04
CA GLU A 126 1.22 -4.10 -4.38
C GLU A 126 1.79 -5.42 -4.95
N SER A 127 2.42 -6.24 -4.11
CA SER A 127 2.84 -7.61 -4.43
C SER A 127 1.75 -8.61 -4.02
N ILE A 128 1.47 -9.59 -4.88
CA ILE A 128 0.53 -10.68 -4.55
C ILE A 128 0.97 -11.47 -3.30
N LYS A 129 2.27 -11.47 -3.00
CA LYS A 129 2.82 -12.14 -1.81
C LYS A 129 2.38 -11.49 -0.49
N ALA A 130 1.91 -10.25 -0.52
CA ALA A 130 1.36 -9.60 0.68
C ALA A 130 -0.04 -10.13 1.10
N GLY A 131 -0.58 -11.09 0.37
CA GLY A 131 -1.82 -11.81 0.68
C GLY A 131 -1.57 -13.30 0.89
N ILE A 132 -2.51 -14.10 0.39
CA ILE A 132 -2.55 -15.56 0.58
C ILE A 132 -1.24 -16.26 0.20
N PRO A 133 -0.62 -16.00 -0.98
CA PRO A 133 0.54 -16.78 -1.41
C PRO A 133 1.80 -16.61 -0.55
N GLY A 134 1.99 -15.45 0.09
CA GLY A 134 3.24 -15.18 0.80
C GLY A 134 3.10 -15.08 2.31
N VAL A 135 1.89 -14.78 2.84
CA VAL A 135 1.63 -14.65 4.28
C VAL A 135 0.58 -15.64 4.74
N GLY A 136 -0.53 -15.77 4.01
CA GLY A 136 -1.62 -16.65 4.40
C GLY A 136 -3.00 -15.98 4.36
N PRO A 137 -4.07 -16.73 4.71
CA PRO A 137 -5.45 -16.29 4.51
C PRO A 137 -5.90 -15.13 5.41
N PHE A 138 -5.10 -14.70 6.38
CA PHE A 138 -5.43 -13.57 7.26
C PHE A 138 -4.75 -12.26 6.83
N SER A 139 -4.07 -12.24 5.67
CA SER A 139 -3.32 -11.06 5.19
C SER A 139 -3.95 -10.44 3.95
N PHE A 140 -4.02 -9.10 3.93
CA PHE A 140 -4.72 -8.30 2.91
C PHE A 140 -3.91 -7.09 2.49
N SER A 141 -4.19 -6.58 1.29
CA SER A 141 -3.86 -5.22 0.85
C SER A 141 -5.00 -4.62 0.04
N ALA A 142 -5.31 -3.34 0.28
CA ALA A 142 -6.33 -2.63 -0.48
C ALA A 142 -5.82 -2.10 -1.83
N SER A 143 -4.53 -2.24 -2.12
CA SER A 143 -3.89 -1.74 -3.34
C SER A 143 -4.12 -2.66 -4.55
N VAL A 144 -3.98 -2.08 -5.75
CA VAL A 144 -3.94 -2.85 -7.00
C VAL A 144 -2.52 -3.38 -7.21
N LEU A 145 -2.41 -4.62 -7.68
CA LEU A 145 -1.14 -5.32 -7.85
C LEU A 145 -0.18 -4.61 -8.82
N ALA A 146 1.11 -4.63 -8.52
CA ALA A 146 2.18 -4.05 -9.34
C ALA A 146 2.21 -4.57 -10.80
N PRO A 147 1.93 -5.84 -11.10
CA PRO A 147 1.82 -6.28 -12.50
C PRO A 147 0.75 -5.53 -13.29
N VAL A 148 -0.35 -5.11 -12.66
CA VAL A 148 -1.36 -4.31 -13.34
C VAL A 148 -0.81 -2.94 -13.74
N GLN A 149 0.11 -2.36 -12.95
CA GLN A 149 0.76 -1.08 -13.27
C GLN A 149 1.64 -1.20 -14.52
N GLY A 150 2.51 -2.20 -14.58
CA GLY A 150 3.38 -2.43 -15.73
C GLY A 150 2.59 -2.70 -17.02
N ALA A 151 1.53 -3.50 -16.93
CA ALA A 151 0.60 -3.74 -18.03
C ALA A 151 -0.12 -2.46 -18.46
N THR A 152 -0.61 -1.67 -17.49
CA THR A 152 -1.28 -0.38 -17.74
C THR A 152 -0.36 0.58 -18.50
N MET A 153 0.86 0.77 -18.03
CA MET A 153 1.78 1.74 -18.61
C MET A 153 2.21 1.35 -20.02
N SER A 154 2.46 0.05 -20.27
CA SER A 154 2.82 -0.42 -21.62
C SER A 154 1.67 -0.31 -22.61
N GLU A 155 0.46 -0.71 -22.22
CA GLU A 155 -0.72 -0.63 -23.10
C GLU A 155 -1.11 0.83 -23.36
N TRP A 156 -1.08 1.68 -22.34
CA TRP A 156 -1.36 3.10 -22.47
C TRP A 156 -0.34 3.80 -23.41
N ALA A 157 0.96 3.57 -23.19
CA ALA A 157 2.00 4.17 -24.04
C ALA A 157 1.88 3.69 -25.50
N TYR A 158 1.60 2.42 -25.70
CA TYR A 158 1.33 1.87 -27.03
C TYR A 158 0.11 2.55 -27.70
N THR A 159 -0.99 2.70 -26.97
CA THR A 159 -2.27 3.17 -27.50
C THR A 159 -2.33 4.67 -27.65
N LYS A 160 -1.85 5.43 -26.65
CA LYS A 160 -1.99 6.89 -26.57
C LYS A 160 -0.77 7.65 -27.08
N LYS A 161 0.42 7.07 -26.95
CA LYS A 161 1.68 7.71 -27.36
C LYS A 161 2.29 7.05 -28.60
N ASN A 162 1.61 6.04 -29.18
CA ASN A 162 2.09 5.29 -30.34
C ASN A 162 3.47 4.65 -30.15
N ALA A 163 3.83 4.27 -28.91
CA ALA A 163 5.08 3.59 -28.62
C ALA A 163 5.10 2.18 -29.27
N ARG A 164 6.19 1.81 -29.94
CA ARG A 164 6.40 0.53 -30.59
C ARG A 164 7.68 -0.16 -30.20
N SER A 165 8.65 0.57 -29.67
CA SER A 165 9.94 0.07 -29.20
C SER A 165 10.11 0.37 -27.70
N PHE A 166 10.31 -0.69 -26.93
CA PHE A 166 10.42 -0.61 -25.48
C PHE A 166 11.76 -1.15 -25.01
N TYR A 167 12.37 -0.49 -24.04
CA TYR A 167 13.52 -1.00 -23.31
C TYR A 167 13.09 -1.29 -21.87
N ARG A 168 13.41 -2.49 -21.34
CA ARG A 168 13.09 -2.85 -19.97
C ARG A 168 14.31 -2.65 -19.08
N LEU A 169 14.17 -1.88 -18.00
CA LEU A 169 15.22 -1.66 -17.00
C LEU A 169 14.69 -2.02 -15.62
N LEU A 170 15.11 -3.17 -15.10
CA LEU A 170 14.65 -3.75 -13.85
C LEU A 170 15.61 -3.46 -12.69
N ASP A 171 15.13 -2.80 -11.67
CA ASP A 171 15.75 -2.79 -10.35
C ASP A 171 15.41 -4.10 -9.63
N SER A 172 16.43 -4.93 -9.39
CA SER A 172 16.25 -6.28 -8.86
C SER A 172 16.08 -6.36 -7.33
N TRP A 173 15.87 -5.23 -6.66
CA TRP A 173 15.90 -5.15 -5.21
C TRP A 173 14.68 -5.77 -4.53
N THR A 174 13.45 -5.42 -4.96
CA THR A 174 12.21 -5.85 -4.29
C THR A 174 11.30 -6.64 -5.22
N VAL A 175 10.40 -7.44 -4.61
CA VAL A 175 9.37 -8.15 -5.37
C VAL A 175 8.38 -7.18 -6.04
N TYR A 176 8.20 -5.97 -5.50
CA TYR A 176 7.38 -4.94 -6.11
C TYR A 176 7.94 -4.51 -7.48
N ASN A 177 9.23 -4.16 -7.53
CA ASN A 177 9.89 -3.76 -8.78
C ASN A 177 9.80 -4.85 -9.85
N LYS A 178 10.05 -6.11 -9.43
CA LYS A 178 9.89 -7.25 -10.32
C LYS A 178 8.45 -7.36 -10.83
N GLY A 179 7.47 -7.19 -9.96
CA GLY A 179 6.05 -7.24 -10.32
C GLY A 179 5.67 -6.24 -11.43
N ILE A 180 6.19 -5.01 -11.40
CA ILE A 180 5.96 -4.03 -12.47
C ILE A 180 6.45 -4.60 -13.81
N CYS A 181 7.69 -5.10 -13.86
CA CYS A 181 8.26 -5.68 -15.06
C CYS A 181 7.53 -6.96 -15.51
N ASP A 182 7.07 -7.79 -14.58
CA ASP A 182 6.28 -9.00 -14.92
C ASP A 182 4.97 -8.62 -15.62
N GLY A 183 4.31 -7.55 -15.20
CA GLY A 183 3.11 -7.03 -15.86
C GLY A 183 3.40 -6.44 -17.24
N PHE A 184 4.50 -5.73 -17.39
CA PHE A 184 4.98 -5.25 -18.68
C PHE A 184 5.27 -6.42 -19.61
N ASP A 185 6.01 -7.43 -19.16
CA ASP A 185 6.39 -8.62 -19.94
C ASP A 185 5.14 -9.45 -20.33
N TRP A 186 4.11 -9.45 -19.49
CA TRP A 186 2.83 -10.09 -19.81
C TRP A 186 2.06 -9.33 -20.89
N MET A 187 2.03 -8.00 -20.84
CA MET A 187 1.26 -7.17 -21.78
C MET A 187 1.97 -7.03 -23.13
N LEU A 188 3.29 -6.84 -23.16
CA LEU A 188 4.01 -6.47 -24.36
C LEU A 188 3.77 -7.41 -25.57
N PRO A 189 3.75 -8.75 -25.43
CA PRO A 189 3.48 -9.66 -26.56
C PRO A 189 2.04 -9.56 -27.12
N ARG A 190 1.13 -8.93 -26.39
CA ARG A 190 -0.27 -8.70 -26.77
C ARG A 190 -0.44 -7.43 -27.61
N LEU A 191 0.55 -6.56 -27.61
CA LEU A 191 0.55 -5.30 -28.34
C LEU A 191 1.16 -5.51 -29.73
N LYS A 192 0.31 -5.41 -30.76
CA LYS A 192 0.73 -5.66 -32.15
C LYS A 192 1.89 -4.75 -32.56
N GLU A 193 2.94 -5.35 -33.16
CA GLU A 193 4.14 -4.64 -33.62
C GLU A 193 4.99 -3.98 -32.50
N ALA A 194 4.59 -4.07 -31.23
CA ALA A 194 5.43 -3.65 -30.12
C ALA A 194 6.60 -4.61 -29.93
N LYS A 195 7.78 -4.06 -29.65
CA LYS A 195 9.02 -4.85 -29.54
C LYS A 195 9.80 -4.47 -28.29
N LEU A 196 10.31 -5.48 -27.60
CA LEU A 196 11.38 -5.30 -26.64
C LEU A 196 12.70 -5.18 -27.41
N VAL A 197 13.30 -3.99 -27.42
CA VAL A 197 14.55 -3.72 -28.14
C VAL A 197 15.81 -3.93 -27.30
N GLY A 198 15.64 -4.13 -26.00
CA GLY A 198 16.68 -4.47 -25.06
C GLY A 198 16.17 -4.54 -23.62
N SER A 199 16.94 -5.19 -22.77
CA SER A 199 16.63 -5.30 -21.35
C SER A 199 17.88 -5.39 -20.50
N ASP A 200 17.84 -4.78 -19.32
CA ASP A 200 18.89 -4.80 -18.33
C ASP A 200 18.36 -4.86 -16.91
N THR A 201 19.26 -5.13 -15.98
CA THR A 201 19.03 -5.05 -14.55
C THR A 201 20.04 -4.12 -13.89
N PHE A 202 19.64 -3.58 -12.74
CA PHE A 202 20.51 -2.85 -11.80
C PHE A 202 20.03 -3.12 -10.38
N LYS A 203 20.77 -2.67 -9.39
CA LYS A 203 20.34 -2.68 -7.98
C LYS A 203 19.98 -1.27 -7.54
N ASN A 204 19.03 -1.15 -6.62
CA ASN A 204 18.54 0.13 -6.13
C ASN A 204 19.64 1.03 -5.53
N ASP A 205 20.66 0.42 -4.93
CA ASP A 205 21.82 1.07 -4.32
C ASP A 205 23.03 1.22 -5.27
N ASP A 206 22.91 0.83 -6.54
CA ASP A 206 23.97 1.04 -7.52
C ASP A 206 24.27 2.53 -7.68
N ALA A 207 25.51 2.91 -7.43
CA ALA A 207 25.97 4.29 -7.60
C ALA A 207 25.88 4.76 -9.06
N SER A 208 25.93 3.84 -10.03
CA SER A 208 25.94 4.14 -11.45
C SER A 208 25.26 3.05 -12.29
N ILE A 209 24.45 3.49 -13.26
CA ILE A 209 23.87 2.66 -14.32
C ILE A 209 24.52 2.97 -15.69
N ALA A 210 25.77 3.41 -15.71
CA ALA A 210 26.47 3.82 -16.92
C ALA A 210 26.55 2.69 -17.97
N SER A 211 26.71 1.44 -17.55
CA SER A 211 26.71 0.28 -18.46
C SER A 211 25.37 0.09 -19.16
N GLN A 212 24.28 0.24 -18.44
CA GLN A 212 22.90 0.17 -18.97
C GLN A 212 22.64 1.32 -19.95
N ILE A 213 23.05 2.53 -19.59
CA ILE A 213 22.97 3.72 -20.46
C ILE A 213 23.76 3.51 -21.75
N THR A 214 24.98 2.96 -21.67
CA THR A 214 25.80 2.65 -22.85
C THR A 214 25.07 1.69 -23.79
N ARG A 215 24.45 0.63 -23.26
CA ARG A 215 23.66 -0.31 -24.06
C ARG A 215 22.45 0.34 -24.73
N ILE A 216 21.69 1.18 -24.00
CA ILE A 216 20.57 1.93 -24.59
C ILE A 216 21.05 2.83 -25.73
N LYS A 217 22.17 3.54 -25.55
CA LYS A 217 22.74 4.44 -26.57
C LYS A 217 23.37 3.70 -27.75
N SER A 218 23.72 2.43 -27.62
CA SER A 218 24.23 1.61 -28.72
C SER A 218 23.15 1.04 -29.64
N LEU A 219 21.89 1.19 -29.28
CA LEU A 219 20.80 0.77 -30.15
C LEU A 219 20.77 1.59 -31.45
N PRO A 220 20.37 0.99 -32.59
CA PRO A 220 20.27 1.71 -33.87
C PRO A 220 19.34 2.91 -33.83
N LYS A 221 18.33 2.87 -32.97
CA LYS A 221 17.38 3.95 -32.69
C LYS A 221 17.10 3.95 -31.18
N GLU A 222 17.00 5.14 -30.60
CA GLU A 222 16.55 5.30 -29.23
C GLU A 222 15.14 4.68 -29.05
N PRO A 223 14.87 3.90 -27.99
CA PRO A 223 13.54 3.30 -27.76
C PRO A 223 12.49 4.37 -27.58
N ASP A 224 11.28 4.11 -28.01
CA ASP A 224 10.17 5.05 -27.79
C ASP A 224 9.85 5.18 -26.29
N ALA A 225 10.02 4.10 -25.52
CA ALA A 225 9.83 4.09 -24.07
C ALA A 225 10.82 3.20 -23.32
N ILE A 226 11.21 3.62 -22.12
CA ILE A 226 11.91 2.81 -21.13
C ILE A 226 10.91 2.46 -20.03
N MET A 227 10.60 1.16 -19.88
CA MET A 227 9.91 0.65 -18.70
C MET A 227 10.93 0.50 -17.58
N LEU A 228 10.96 1.46 -16.66
CA LEU A 228 11.85 1.53 -15.52
C LEU A 228 11.14 0.97 -14.28
N CYS A 229 11.35 -0.30 -13.98
CA CYS A 229 10.71 -0.99 -12.86
C CYS A 229 11.53 -0.77 -11.59
N THR A 230 11.26 0.29 -10.86
CA THR A 230 12.03 0.68 -9.67
C THR A 230 11.17 1.50 -8.69
N MET A 231 11.69 1.68 -7.48
CA MET A 231 11.13 2.54 -6.44
C MET A 231 12.23 3.40 -5.80
N MET A 232 11.85 4.30 -4.90
CA MET A 232 12.82 5.09 -4.13
C MET A 232 13.64 4.20 -3.17
N PRO A 233 14.89 4.59 -2.89
CA PRO A 233 15.58 5.82 -3.32
C PRO A 233 16.29 5.72 -4.68
N GLY A 234 16.57 4.54 -5.21
CA GLY A 234 17.37 4.31 -6.42
C GLY A 234 16.77 4.91 -7.70
N ALA A 235 15.43 5.05 -7.74
CA ALA A 235 14.73 5.62 -8.88
C ALA A 235 15.28 7.03 -9.26
N VAL A 236 15.54 7.89 -8.28
CA VAL A 236 16.06 9.25 -8.51
C VAL A 236 17.39 9.22 -9.24
N SER A 237 18.31 8.35 -8.76
CA SER A 237 19.63 8.20 -9.37
C SER A 237 19.51 7.68 -10.81
N ALA A 238 18.71 6.67 -11.06
CA ALA A 238 18.51 6.10 -12.39
C ALA A 238 17.92 7.12 -13.37
N ILE A 239 16.81 7.79 -12.98
CA ILE A 239 16.17 8.83 -13.81
C ILE A 239 17.14 9.97 -14.14
N LYS A 240 17.85 10.47 -13.13
CA LYS A 240 18.85 11.53 -13.31
C LYS A 240 19.95 11.14 -14.29
N GLN A 241 20.48 9.93 -14.17
CA GLN A 241 21.53 9.44 -15.07
C GLN A 241 21.03 9.23 -16.51
N ILE A 242 19.82 8.70 -16.69
CA ILE A 242 19.19 8.55 -18.01
C ILE A 242 19.05 9.93 -18.68
N ARG A 243 18.49 10.92 -17.99
CA ARG A 243 18.31 12.27 -18.54
C ARG A 243 19.63 13.01 -18.78
N ALA A 244 20.60 12.89 -17.86
CA ALA A 244 21.93 13.48 -18.03
C ALA A 244 22.70 12.90 -19.23
N ALA A 245 22.45 11.65 -19.60
CA ALA A 245 23.01 11.01 -20.79
C ALA A 245 22.38 11.49 -22.11
N GLY A 246 21.39 12.38 -22.05
CA GLY A 246 20.67 12.92 -23.22
C GLY A 246 19.61 11.98 -23.79
N ILE A 247 19.25 10.91 -23.11
CA ILE A 247 18.18 9.98 -23.51
C ILE A 247 16.83 10.68 -23.30
N LYS A 248 16.03 10.76 -24.37
CA LYS A 248 14.74 11.48 -24.41
C LYS A 248 13.53 10.55 -24.41
N SER A 249 13.73 9.25 -24.47
CA SER A 249 12.66 8.23 -24.40
C SER A 249 11.67 8.54 -23.29
N MET A 250 10.40 8.20 -23.49
CA MET A 250 9.44 8.19 -22.36
C MET A 250 9.98 7.31 -21.25
N ILE A 251 9.93 7.77 -20.01
CA ILE A 251 10.16 6.89 -18.85
C ILE A 251 8.80 6.53 -18.28
N LEU A 252 8.49 5.25 -18.30
CA LEU A 252 7.32 4.65 -17.70
C LEU A 252 7.74 3.96 -16.41
N ASN A 253 7.01 4.15 -15.32
CA ASN A 253 7.31 3.50 -14.04
C ASN A 253 6.01 3.00 -13.39
N GLY A 254 6.11 2.35 -12.23
CA GLY A 254 5.01 2.09 -11.33
C GLY A 254 4.75 3.23 -10.35
N SER A 255 3.76 3.07 -9.51
CA SER A 255 3.36 4.07 -8.51
C SER A 255 4.37 4.32 -7.39
N GLY A 256 5.37 3.45 -7.23
CA GLY A 256 6.43 3.59 -6.22
C GLY A 256 7.30 4.84 -6.36
N VAL A 257 7.14 5.58 -7.45
CA VAL A 257 7.81 6.86 -7.67
C VAL A 257 6.82 8.03 -7.73
N ASP A 258 5.55 7.82 -7.35
CA ASP A 258 4.58 8.90 -7.24
C ASP A 258 4.96 9.89 -6.14
N GLY A 259 4.55 11.14 -6.32
CA GLY A 259 4.80 12.25 -5.40
C GLY A 259 5.89 13.20 -5.86
N SER A 260 5.74 14.47 -5.48
CA SER A 260 6.66 15.54 -5.87
C SER A 260 7.85 15.72 -4.92
N TYR A 261 7.88 15.03 -3.78
CA TYR A 261 8.87 15.23 -2.70
C TYR A 261 10.32 14.97 -3.11
N TRP A 262 10.55 14.21 -4.16
CA TRP A 262 11.89 13.88 -4.69
C TRP A 262 12.24 14.64 -5.98
N MET A 263 11.25 15.28 -6.65
CA MET A 263 11.43 15.84 -8.00
C MET A 263 12.44 17.00 -8.06
N ASN A 264 12.67 17.70 -6.93
CA ASN A 264 13.72 18.72 -6.84
C ASN A 264 15.13 18.18 -7.14
N ALA A 265 15.35 16.87 -7.02
CA ALA A 265 16.61 16.23 -7.37
C ALA A 265 16.80 16.07 -8.90
N VAL A 266 15.71 16.18 -9.67
CA VAL A 266 15.68 16.14 -11.14
C VAL A 266 14.77 17.29 -11.63
N PRO A 267 15.20 18.58 -11.52
CA PRO A 267 14.32 19.74 -11.67
C PRO A 267 13.82 19.74 -13.09
N ASP A 268 13.95 19.71 -14.09
CA ASP A 268 13.36 19.78 -15.43
C ASP A 268 12.86 18.42 -15.96
N LEU A 269 12.52 17.50 -15.05
CA LEU A 269 12.02 16.19 -15.44
C LEU A 269 10.79 16.34 -16.32
N SER A 270 10.84 15.75 -17.50
CA SER A 270 9.78 15.75 -18.50
C SER A 270 9.68 14.38 -19.16
N ASN A 271 8.54 14.11 -19.81
CA ASN A 271 8.28 12.87 -20.51
C ASN A 271 8.42 11.65 -19.56
N PHE A 272 7.88 11.81 -18.33
CA PHE A 272 7.93 10.84 -17.26
C PHE A 272 6.51 10.52 -16.78
N TYR A 273 6.14 9.24 -16.78
CA TYR A 273 4.76 8.81 -16.58
C TYR A 273 4.65 7.75 -15.51
N VAL A 274 3.68 7.92 -14.61
CA VAL A 274 3.35 6.95 -13.55
C VAL A 274 1.85 6.71 -13.45
N PRO A 275 1.42 5.47 -13.16
CA PRO A 275 0.03 5.15 -12.88
C PRO A 275 -0.26 5.37 -11.39
N VAL A 276 -1.34 6.06 -11.04
CA VAL A 276 -1.78 6.23 -9.66
C VAL A 276 -3.24 5.84 -9.51
N GLN A 277 -3.62 5.31 -8.36
CA GLN A 277 -5.02 4.95 -8.08
C GLN A 277 -5.87 6.18 -7.69
N GLY A 278 -5.22 7.24 -7.23
CA GLY A 278 -5.81 8.54 -6.92
C GLY A 278 -4.72 9.61 -6.94
N SER A 279 -5.09 10.85 -7.30
CA SER A 279 -4.15 11.96 -7.42
C SER A 279 -4.05 12.79 -6.15
N VAL A 280 -2.82 13.04 -5.72
CA VAL A 280 -2.52 13.96 -4.60
C VAL A 280 -2.32 15.40 -5.04
N TYR A 281 -2.39 15.68 -6.35
CA TYR A 281 -2.06 16.98 -6.94
C TYR A 281 -3.25 17.95 -7.01
N GLY A 282 -4.43 17.55 -6.49
CA GLY A 282 -5.63 18.38 -6.48
C GLY A 282 -6.45 18.33 -7.78
N ASP A 283 -6.05 17.49 -8.71
CA ASP A 283 -6.63 17.30 -10.03
C ASP A 283 -7.28 15.92 -10.24
N ASP A 284 -7.56 15.20 -9.14
CA ASP A 284 -8.29 13.93 -9.22
C ASP A 284 -9.69 14.15 -9.79
N PRO A 285 -10.13 13.37 -10.79
CA PRO A 285 -11.49 13.47 -11.32
C PRO A 285 -12.58 13.08 -10.30
N ASN A 286 -12.22 12.39 -9.21
CA ASN A 286 -13.11 12.10 -8.10
C ASN A 286 -13.01 13.21 -7.04
N ALA A 287 -14.03 14.05 -6.92
CA ALA A 287 -14.08 15.15 -5.97
C ALA A 287 -13.83 14.71 -4.51
N LYS A 288 -14.27 13.49 -4.12
CA LYS A 288 -14.06 12.97 -2.77
C LYS A 288 -12.58 12.74 -2.46
N VAL A 289 -11.76 12.41 -3.44
CA VAL A 289 -10.30 12.29 -3.29
C VAL A 289 -9.70 13.66 -3.01
N ASN A 290 -10.09 14.70 -3.76
CA ASN A 290 -9.62 16.06 -3.52
C ASN A 290 -10.09 16.62 -2.16
N GLU A 291 -11.30 16.28 -1.71
CA GLU A 291 -11.80 16.61 -0.38
C GLU A 291 -10.97 15.92 0.72
N PHE A 292 -10.65 14.65 0.51
CA PHE A 292 -9.79 13.91 1.44
C PHE A 292 -8.38 14.52 1.51
N ASN A 293 -7.79 14.93 0.38
CA ASN A 293 -6.48 15.59 0.36
C ASN A 293 -6.48 16.88 1.18
N LYS A 294 -7.55 17.69 1.10
CA LYS A 294 -7.72 18.89 1.95
C LYS A 294 -7.79 18.52 3.43
N LYS A 295 -8.61 17.52 3.77
CA LYS A 295 -8.73 17.02 5.14
C LYS A 295 -7.41 16.48 5.67
N TYR A 296 -6.68 15.71 4.87
CA TYR A 296 -5.36 15.21 5.23
C TYR A 296 -4.42 16.36 5.60
N LYS A 297 -4.38 17.41 4.76
CA LYS A 297 -3.59 18.62 5.01
C LYS A 297 -4.00 19.33 6.30
N GLU A 298 -5.29 19.47 6.55
CA GLU A 298 -5.82 20.10 7.78
C GLU A 298 -5.40 19.34 9.04
N VAL A 299 -5.38 18.00 9.00
CA VAL A 299 -5.04 17.16 10.15
C VAL A 299 -3.55 17.03 10.35
N THR A 300 -2.77 16.89 9.28
CA THR A 300 -1.33 16.59 9.36
C THR A 300 -0.44 17.82 9.21
N GLY A 301 -0.97 18.93 8.74
CA GLY A 301 -0.25 20.18 8.48
C GLY A 301 0.47 20.20 7.13
N GLY A 302 0.42 19.15 6.32
CA GLY A 302 1.06 19.05 5.00
C GLY A 302 0.19 18.37 3.96
N ASP A 303 0.46 18.63 2.69
CA ASP A 303 -0.20 17.91 1.60
C ASP A 303 0.21 16.42 1.60
N PRO A 304 -0.66 15.50 1.16
CA PRO A 304 -0.28 14.11 1.01
C PRO A 304 0.89 13.99 0.02
N SER A 305 1.94 13.26 0.42
CA SER A 305 3.18 13.17 -0.36
C SER A 305 3.08 12.23 -1.56
N SER A 306 2.16 11.27 -1.54
CA SER A 306 1.94 10.27 -2.59
C SER A 306 0.57 9.61 -2.48
N GLN A 307 0.16 8.88 -3.51
CA GLN A 307 -1.10 8.14 -3.54
C GLN A 307 -1.29 7.12 -2.39
N TYR A 308 -0.24 6.76 -1.69
CA TYR A 308 -0.30 5.73 -0.64
C TYR A 308 -1.13 6.12 0.59
N VAL A 309 -1.50 7.38 0.70
CA VAL A 309 -2.51 7.84 1.67
C VAL A 309 -3.87 7.16 1.48
N TYR A 310 -4.25 6.84 0.24
CA TYR A 310 -5.58 6.28 -0.04
C TYR A 310 -5.73 4.82 0.43
N PRO A 311 -4.83 3.88 0.08
CA PRO A 311 -4.90 2.54 0.66
C PRO A 311 -4.76 2.54 2.18
N GLY A 312 -3.95 3.44 2.76
CA GLY A 312 -3.86 3.60 4.21
C GLY A 312 -5.20 3.95 4.88
N TYR A 313 -5.96 4.88 4.31
CA TYR A 313 -7.30 5.20 4.78
C TYR A 313 -8.29 4.04 4.56
N VAL A 314 -8.25 3.43 3.38
CA VAL A 314 -9.23 2.44 2.95
C VAL A 314 -9.07 1.10 3.67
N LEU A 315 -7.86 0.70 4.07
CA LEU A 315 -7.67 -0.54 4.81
C LEU A 315 -8.45 -0.54 6.14
N ILE A 316 -8.45 0.59 6.86
CA ILE A 316 -9.26 0.76 8.09
C ILE A 316 -10.77 0.73 7.73
N ASP A 317 -11.17 1.41 6.66
CA ASP A 317 -12.57 1.48 6.23
C ASP A 317 -13.14 0.10 5.91
N VAL A 318 -12.44 -0.71 5.09
CA VAL A 318 -12.92 -2.05 4.72
C VAL A 318 -12.86 -3.03 5.90
N TRP A 319 -11.81 -2.97 6.72
CA TRP A 319 -11.72 -3.80 7.92
C TRP A 319 -12.84 -3.48 8.91
N ALA A 320 -13.09 -2.21 9.20
CA ALA A 320 -14.17 -1.81 10.11
C ALA A 320 -15.55 -2.26 9.60
N LYS A 321 -15.83 -2.12 8.31
CA LYS A 321 -17.06 -2.65 7.70
C LYS A 321 -17.19 -4.18 7.87
N ALA A 322 -16.09 -4.92 7.72
CA ALA A 322 -16.09 -6.36 7.93
C ALA A 322 -16.34 -6.72 9.39
N VAL A 323 -15.72 -6.03 10.35
CA VAL A 323 -15.96 -6.20 11.79
C VAL A 323 -17.41 -5.91 12.16
N GLU A 324 -18.02 -4.85 11.62
CA GLU A 324 -19.43 -4.51 11.85
C GLU A 324 -20.37 -5.59 11.31
N ARG A 325 -20.09 -6.15 10.13
CA ARG A 325 -20.86 -7.23 9.52
C ARG A 325 -20.71 -8.54 10.31
N ALA A 326 -19.50 -8.88 10.72
CA ALA A 326 -19.18 -10.04 11.53
C ALA A 326 -19.66 -9.91 12.99
N LYS A 327 -19.90 -8.69 13.47
CA LYS A 327 -20.13 -8.35 14.90
C LYS A 327 -19.04 -8.90 15.83
N SER A 328 -17.81 -8.99 15.33
CA SER A 328 -16.67 -9.61 16.01
C SER A 328 -15.36 -9.09 15.43
N THR A 329 -14.30 -9.11 16.25
CA THR A 329 -12.89 -8.91 15.80
C THR A 329 -12.17 -10.25 15.58
N ASP A 330 -12.87 -11.39 15.74
CA ASP A 330 -12.32 -12.71 15.41
C ASP A 330 -11.84 -12.76 13.94
N ALA A 331 -10.59 -13.19 13.75
CA ALA A 331 -9.97 -13.13 12.44
C ALA A 331 -10.73 -13.93 11.37
N ALA A 332 -11.17 -15.14 11.68
CA ALA A 332 -11.86 -15.97 10.71
C ALA A 332 -13.23 -15.37 10.33
N ALA A 333 -13.95 -14.80 11.31
CA ALA A 333 -15.23 -14.13 11.07
C ALA A 333 -15.04 -12.86 10.22
N VAL A 334 -14.00 -12.05 10.50
CA VAL A 334 -13.69 -10.83 9.75
C VAL A 334 -13.25 -11.16 8.32
N VAL A 335 -12.38 -12.15 8.13
CA VAL A 335 -11.95 -12.62 6.80
C VAL A 335 -13.15 -13.09 5.96
N ALA A 336 -14.06 -13.86 6.55
CA ALA A 336 -15.26 -14.30 5.85
C ALA A 336 -16.12 -13.13 5.34
N GLU A 337 -16.14 -11.99 6.03
CA GLU A 337 -16.86 -10.78 5.57
C GLU A 337 -16.04 -9.97 4.57
N LEU A 338 -14.70 -9.92 4.70
CA LEU A 338 -13.82 -9.30 3.70
C LEU A 338 -13.94 -10.02 2.35
N GLU A 339 -13.89 -11.34 2.34
CA GLU A 339 -14.01 -12.17 1.13
C GLU A 339 -15.38 -12.10 0.42
N LYS A 340 -16.41 -11.58 1.08
CA LYS A 340 -17.71 -11.28 0.48
C LYS A 340 -17.76 -9.91 -0.20
N MET A 341 -16.76 -9.06 0.01
CA MET A 341 -16.71 -7.74 -0.61
C MET A 341 -16.51 -7.88 -2.10
N ASN A 342 -17.50 -7.44 -2.87
CA ASN A 342 -17.50 -7.43 -4.32
C ASN A 342 -17.90 -6.04 -4.80
N ASN A 343 -16.94 -5.31 -5.36
CA ASN A 343 -17.09 -3.90 -5.72
C ASN A 343 -17.53 -3.02 -4.52
N GLU A 344 -17.05 -3.32 -3.31
CA GLU A 344 -17.30 -2.51 -2.13
C GLU A 344 -16.83 -1.07 -2.36
N PRO A 345 -17.72 -0.07 -2.28
CA PRO A 345 -17.34 1.32 -2.51
C PRO A 345 -16.34 1.83 -1.48
N THR A 346 -15.27 2.46 -1.95
CA THR A 346 -14.25 3.10 -1.11
C THR A 346 -13.87 4.48 -1.65
N LEU A 347 -13.01 5.21 -0.92
CA LEU A 347 -12.59 6.56 -1.26
C LEU A 347 -12.03 6.68 -2.70
N PHE A 348 -11.22 5.73 -3.14
CA PHE A 348 -10.50 5.80 -4.42
C PHE A 348 -10.85 4.66 -5.39
N GLY A 349 -12.07 4.16 -5.30
CA GLY A 349 -12.63 3.14 -6.17
C GLY A 349 -13.05 1.87 -5.42
N PRO A 350 -13.76 0.96 -6.10
CA PRO A 350 -14.29 -0.22 -5.45
C PRO A 350 -13.20 -1.23 -5.08
N ARG A 351 -13.45 -2.03 -4.03
CA ARG A 351 -12.57 -3.13 -3.60
C ARG A 351 -13.30 -4.45 -3.61
N THR A 352 -12.60 -5.48 -4.08
CA THR A 352 -13.09 -6.85 -4.12
C THR A 352 -12.02 -7.75 -3.52
N PHE A 353 -12.42 -8.57 -2.54
CA PHE A 353 -11.56 -9.62 -1.99
C PHE A 353 -12.25 -10.97 -2.19
N THR A 354 -11.47 -11.99 -2.50
CA THR A 354 -12.00 -13.36 -2.70
C THR A 354 -11.11 -14.36 -1.97
N LYS A 355 -11.59 -15.60 -1.83
CA LYS A 355 -10.80 -16.69 -1.23
C LYS A 355 -9.49 -17.00 -1.94
N ASP A 356 -9.34 -16.56 -3.20
CA ASP A 356 -8.15 -16.82 -4.00
C ASP A 356 -7.17 -15.65 -3.98
N ILE A 357 -7.67 -14.42 -3.73
CA ILE A 357 -6.87 -13.22 -3.80
C ILE A 357 -7.37 -12.13 -2.82
N HIS A 358 -6.47 -11.65 -1.97
CA HIS A 358 -6.70 -10.60 -0.99
C HIS A 358 -6.10 -9.24 -1.43
N HIS A 359 -6.08 -9.02 -2.75
CA HIS A 359 -5.64 -7.81 -3.44
C HIS A 359 -6.59 -7.46 -4.58
N GLN A 360 -6.37 -6.29 -5.19
CA GLN A 360 -7.04 -5.91 -6.42
C GLN A 360 -6.18 -6.33 -7.63
N ASN A 361 -6.64 -7.29 -8.42
CA ASN A 361 -5.96 -7.74 -9.65
C ASN A 361 -6.49 -7.06 -10.93
N GLN A 362 -7.27 -6.03 -10.75
CA GLN A 362 -7.76 -5.12 -11.78
C GLN A 362 -8.12 -3.78 -11.13
N GLY A 363 -7.95 -2.70 -11.85
CA GLY A 363 -8.31 -1.37 -11.37
C GLY A 363 -8.13 -0.33 -12.47
N ARG A 364 -8.81 0.79 -12.31
CA ARG A 364 -8.56 1.99 -13.09
C ARG A 364 -7.37 2.70 -12.49
N TYR A 365 -6.44 3.11 -13.32
CA TYR A 365 -5.37 4.04 -12.97
C TYR A 365 -5.58 5.40 -13.60
N LEU A 366 -5.21 6.45 -12.91
CA LEU A 366 -4.95 7.76 -13.49
C LEU A 366 -3.51 7.74 -13.99
N ILE A 367 -3.26 8.36 -15.13
CA ILE A 367 -1.91 8.51 -15.68
C ILE A 367 -1.45 9.91 -15.35
N VAL A 368 -0.39 9.99 -14.57
CA VAL A 368 0.28 11.24 -14.23
C VAL A 368 1.46 11.45 -15.18
N ASP A 369 1.46 12.56 -15.87
CA ASP A 369 2.59 13.08 -16.66
C ASP A 369 3.36 14.08 -15.82
N THR A 370 4.67 14.00 -15.85
CA THR A 370 5.54 15.04 -15.28
C THR A 370 6.19 15.81 -16.42
N GLU A 371 5.92 17.10 -16.48
CA GLU A 371 6.49 18.04 -17.46
C GLU A 371 7.13 19.21 -16.72
N ALA A 372 8.41 19.48 -17.00
CA ALA A 372 9.20 20.49 -16.30
C ALA A 372 9.09 20.37 -14.76
N GLY A 373 9.17 19.14 -14.24
CA GLY A 373 9.09 18.83 -12.81
C GLY A 373 7.69 19.01 -12.19
N LYS A 374 6.65 19.19 -12.99
CA LYS A 374 5.27 19.40 -12.51
C LYS A 374 4.40 18.22 -12.88
N PRO A 375 3.95 17.42 -11.90
CA PRO A 375 3.06 16.30 -12.14
C PRO A 375 1.63 16.77 -12.37
N LYS A 376 0.94 16.09 -13.29
CA LYS A 376 -0.47 16.36 -13.63
C LYS A 376 -1.14 15.08 -14.13
N VAL A 377 -2.39 14.88 -13.75
CA VAL A 377 -3.24 13.84 -14.35
C VAL A 377 -3.58 14.24 -15.80
N ILE A 378 -3.29 13.36 -16.75
CA ILE A 378 -3.54 13.59 -18.17
C ILE A 378 -4.52 12.60 -18.79
N ASP A 379 -4.71 11.42 -18.19
CA ASP A 379 -5.57 10.36 -18.71
C ASP A 379 -6.01 9.42 -17.58
N GLN A 380 -6.92 8.52 -17.91
CA GLN A 380 -7.26 7.37 -17.06
C GLN A 380 -7.26 6.10 -17.91
N TRP A 381 -6.80 4.99 -17.34
CA TRP A 381 -6.66 3.74 -18.05
C TRP A 381 -7.07 2.54 -17.21
N THR A 382 -7.69 1.59 -17.86
CA THR A 382 -7.90 0.24 -17.34
C THR A 382 -7.43 -0.70 -18.43
N ILE A 383 -6.59 -1.67 -18.10
CA ILE A 383 -6.07 -2.64 -19.06
C ILE A 383 -7.21 -3.39 -19.75
N SER A 384 -7.06 -3.64 -21.05
CA SER A 384 -8.08 -4.27 -21.89
C SER A 384 -8.33 -5.74 -21.53
N GLU A 385 -7.32 -6.42 -20.98
CA GLU A 385 -7.37 -7.82 -20.57
C GLU A 385 -6.88 -7.96 -19.13
N LYS A 386 -7.63 -8.68 -18.30
CA LYS A 386 -7.26 -8.95 -16.91
C LYS A 386 -6.11 -9.96 -16.86
N ILE A 387 -5.09 -9.68 -16.07
CA ILE A 387 -3.98 -10.61 -15.85
C ILE A 387 -4.51 -11.86 -15.13
N PRO A 388 -4.30 -13.06 -15.66
CA PRO A 388 -4.75 -14.30 -15.03
C PRO A 388 -4.11 -14.53 -13.66
N LEU A 389 -4.86 -15.09 -12.72
CA LEU A 389 -4.37 -15.29 -11.36
C LEU A 389 -3.20 -16.28 -11.29
N ASP A 390 -3.25 -17.35 -12.12
CA ASP A 390 -2.16 -18.33 -12.23
C ASP A 390 -0.84 -17.70 -12.69
N TYR A 391 -0.91 -16.73 -13.60
CA TYR A 391 0.27 -15.94 -13.98
C TYR A 391 0.80 -15.14 -12.80
N LEU A 392 -0.08 -14.43 -12.07
CA LEU A 392 0.31 -13.60 -10.93
C LEU A 392 0.97 -14.41 -9.80
N VAL A 393 0.43 -15.60 -9.51
CA VAL A 393 0.93 -16.47 -8.43
C VAL A 393 2.23 -17.18 -8.82
N SER A 394 2.47 -17.40 -10.14
CA SER A 394 3.69 -18.09 -10.62
C SER A 394 4.94 -17.19 -10.58
N LYS A 395 4.83 -15.90 -10.28
CA LYS A 395 5.90 -14.90 -10.30
C LYS A 395 6.32 -14.48 -8.88
#